data_0498727293e629729c4ca06cf4cfc15b
#
_entry.id   0498727293e629729c4ca06cf4cfc15b
#
_cell.length_a   1.000
_cell.length_b   1.000
_cell.length_c   1.000
_cell.angle_alpha   90.00
_cell.angle_beta   90.00
_cell.angle_gamma   90.00
#
_symmetry.space_group_name_H-M   'P 1'
#
loop_
_entity.id
_entity.type
_entity.pdbx_description
1 polymer ?
#
loop_
_entity_poly.entity_id
_entity_poly.type
_entity_poly.pdbx_seq_one_letter_code
_entity_poly.pdbx_strand_id
1 'polypeptide(L)'
;MTEIQNQPKALIAMSGGVDSSVAAWLMQQAGCECTGVTMRLTRNETLGQSGFHTCCSERDIEDAAEVAFAMDIPYEVVDFTADFREKIIEKFIRVYEAGGTPNPCIDCNKYMKFDHLLRWADAHGIDYVVTGHYARVEQDEATGRWLLKKGLDEGKDQSYVLYNLTQEQLARVRLPLGGLHKTEVREIAEKQHFINARKHDSQDICFVPDRDYAKFMEDFTGKHYPPGDFLDENGSRVGTHQGAVRYTIGQRKGLGLAMGAPVYVCAKDMQANTVTVGPEDALFDRIVYADEVNWISVPGLTEPLRVTARTRYHQVEQPATVFPAEGGFRLEFDQPQRAPTPGQAVVLYQGDVVLGGGTITSVER
;
A
#
# COMPACT_ATOMS: atom_id res chain seq x y z
N MET A 1 46.41 -2.80 16.01
CA MET A 1 45.07 -2.40 16.52
C MET A 1 44.15 -2.55 15.35
N THR A 2 43.41 -3.64 15.31
CA THR A 2 42.37 -3.89 14.32
C THR A 2 41.28 -2.83 14.53
N GLU A 3 41.04 -2.00 13.52
CA GLU A 3 39.83 -1.15 13.49
C GLU A 3 38.61 -2.07 13.74
N ILE A 4 37.91 -1.84 14.83
CA ILE A 4 36.60 -2.42 15.07
C ILE A 4 35.71 -1.78 14.00
N GLN A 5 35.56 -2.44 12.85
CA GLN A 5 34.53 -2.06 11.92
C GLN A 5 33.21 -2.18 12.69
N ASN A 6 32.62 -1.03 12.98
CA ASN A 6 31.33 -0.97 13.66
C ASN A 6 30.32 -1.71 12.77
N GLN A 7 29.77 -2.82 13.25
CA GLN A 7 28.75 -3.57 12.53
C GLN A 7 27.57 -2.64 12.25
N PRO A 8 27.03 -2.60 11.01
CA PRO A 8 25.87 -1.75 10.73
C PRO A 8 24.67 -2.22 11.55
N LYS A 9 23.92 -1.28 12.10
CA LYS A 9 22.75 -1.54 12.93
C LYS A 9 21.48 -1.54 12.09
N ALA A 10 20.63 -2.54 12.27
CA ALA A 10 19.41 -2.72 11.52
C ALA A 10 18.18 -2.86 12.42
N LEU A 11 17.18 -2.00 12.22
CA LEU A 11 15.86 -2.07 12.83
C LEU A 11 14.94 -2.91 11.94
N ILE A 12 14.54 -4.08 12.43
CA ILE A 12 13.71 -5.00 11.67
C ILE A 12 12.24 -4.78 12.04
N ALA A 13 11.42 -4.32 11.09
CA ALA A 13 9.97 -4.21 11.29
C ALA A 13 9.34 -5.61 11.24
N MET A 14 9.09 -6.17 12.40
CA MET A 14 8.55 -7.51 12.57
C MET A 14 7.03 -7.47 12.73
N SER A 15 6.30 -8.04 11.78
CA SER A 15 4.83 -8.08 11.76
C SER A 15 4.24 -9.41 12.25
N GLY A 16 5.07 -10.32 12.78
CA GLY A 16 4.66 -11.69 13.12
C GLY A 16 4.40 -12.57 11.89
N GLY A 17 4.66 -12.08 10.69
CA GLY A 17 4.58 -12.83 9.43
C GLY A 17 5.92 -13.46 9.02
N VAL A 18 5.86 -14.50 8.17
CA VAL A 18 7.05 -15.23 7.68
C VAL A 18 8.06 -14.30 7.00
N ASP A 19 7.60 -13.32 6.24
CA ASP A 19 8.46 -12.44 5.45
C ASP A 19 9.36 -11.56 6.35
N SER A 20 8.80 -10.96 7.39
CA SER A 20 9.58 -10.16 8.33
C SER A 20 10.57 -11.00 9.14
N SER A 21 10.24 -12.25 9.46
CA SER A 21 11.13 -13.18 10.16
C SER A 21 12.32 -13.56 9.32
N VAL A 22 12.10 -13.88 8.03
CA VAL A 22 13.19 -14.20 7.10
C VAL A 22 14.03 -12.95 6.78
N ALA A 23 13.41 -11.78 6.68
CA ALA A 23 14.15 -10.53 6.52
C ALA A 23 15.11 -10.28 7.70
N ALA A 24 14.67 -10.53 8.94
CA ALA A 24 15.51 -10.45 10.12
C ALA A 24 16.72 -11.40 10.04
N TRP A 25 16.46 -12.66 9.69
CA TRP A 25 17.51 -13.68 9.56
C TRP A 25 18.54 -13.30 8.49
N LEU A 26 18.09 -12.85 7.31
CA LEU A 26 18.99 -12.45 6.24
C LEU A 26 19.89 -11.28 6.64
N MET A 27 19.37 -10.30 7.36
CA MET A 27 20.18 -9.19 7.85
C MET A 27 21.20 -9.61 8.90
N GLN A 28 20.82 -10.54 9.78
CA GLN A 28 21.77 -11.12 10.75
C GLN A 28 22.89 -11.91 10.04
N GLN A 29 22.54 -12.71 9.01
CA GLN A 29 23.54 -13.42 8.18
C GLN A 29 24.44 -12.46 7.39
N ALA A 30 23.93 -11.28 7.02
CA ALA A 30 24.71 -10.22 6.39
C ALA A 30 25.65 -9.48 7.37
N GLY A 31 25.67 -9.86 8.66
CA GLY A 31 26.54 -9.31 9.69
C GLY A 31 26.04 -8.01 10.33
N CYS A 32 24.74 -7.71 10.23
CA CYS A 32 24.16 -6.58 10.93
C CYS A 32 23.85 -6.89 12.40
N GLU A 33 24.03 -5.89 13.27
CA GLU A 33 23.46 -5.89 14.61
C GLU A 33 21.97 -5.58 14.49
N CYS A 34 21.09 -6.59 14.70
CA CYS A 34 19.67 -6.49 14.49
C CYS A 34 18.91 -6.18 15.79
N THR A 35 17.91 -5.30 15.70
CA THR A 35 16.88 -5.07 16.72
C THR A 35 15.51 -5.26 16.07
N GLY A 36 14.69 -6.15 16.62
CA GLY A 36 13.31 -6.37 16.19
C GLY A 36 12.37 -5.33 16.78
N VAL A 37 11.44 -4.81 15.97
CA VAL A 37 10.39 -3.93 16.45
C VAL A 37 9.04 -4.30 15.85
N THR A 38 8.01 -4.40 16.68
CA THR A 38 6.62 -4.48 16.21
C THR A 38 5.90 -3.17 16.51
N MET A 39 5.27 -2.60 15.47
CA MET A 39 4.43 -1.42 15.63
C MET A 39 3.04 -1.85 16.12
N ARG A 40 2.63 -1.41 17.28
CA ARG A 40 1.25 -1.51 17.70
C ARG A 40 0.44 -0.41 17.01
N LEU A 41 -0.37 -0.77 16.02
CA LEU A 41 -1.13 0.17 15.18
C LEU A 41 -2.59 0.32 15.62
N THR A 42 -3.14 -0.70 16.29
CA THR A 42 -4.52 -0.72 16.76
C THR A 42 -4.61 -1.34 18.15
N ARG A 43 -5.65 -0.99 18.89
CA ARG A 43 -6.05 -1.65 20.14
C ARG A 43 -7.45 -2.21 19.96
N ASN A 44 -7.75 -3.35 20.58
CA ASN A 44 -9.08 -3.99 20.49
C ASN A 44 -10.22 -3.05 20.91
N GLU A 45 -9.98 -2.17 21.87
CA GLU A 45 -10.93 -1.14 22.35
C GLU A 45 -11.26 -0.09 21.28
N THR A 46 -10.31 0.21 20.39
CA THR A 46 -10.45 1.25 19.36
C THR A 46 -11.28 0.77 18.16
N LEU A 47 -11.39 -0.53 17.96
CA LEU A 47 -12.11 -1.16 16.83
C LEU A 47 -13.48 -1.73 17.23
N GLY A 48 -13.93 -1.49 18.48
CA GLY A 48 -15.31 -1.76 18.91
C GLY A 48 -15.70 -3.23 19.11
N GLN A 49 -14.82 -4.21 18.87
CA GLN A 49 -15.13 -5.63 19.09
C GLN A 49 -13.88 -6.47 19.37
N SER A 50 -14.04 -7.50 20.21
CA SER A 50 -13.03 -8.52 20.49
C SER A 50 -13.00 -9.55 19.36
N GLY A 51 -11.82 -9.76 18.73
CA GLY A 51 -11.62 -10.89 17.82
C GLY A 51 -11.09 -10.57 16.42
N PHE A 52 -10.60 -9.36 16.14
CA PHE A 52 -10.11 -9.00 14.83
C PHE A 52 -8.66 -9.45 14.59
N HIS A 53 -8.40 -10.06 13.43
CA HIS A 53 -7.05 -10.32 12.90
C HIS A 53 -6.55 -9.06 12.20
N THR A 54 -5.96 -8.13 12.95
CA THR A 54 -5.21 -6.99 12.41
C THR A 54 -3.77 -7.43 12.15
N CYS A 55 -3.01 -6.75 11.27
CA CYS A 55 -1.59 -7.08 11.05
C CYS A 55 -0.67 -6.82 12.26
N CYS A 56 -1.21 -6.55 13.43
CA CYS A 56 -0.51 -6.37 14.71
C CYS A 56 -1.41 -6.85 15.84
N SER A 57 -2.07 -8.01 15.67
CA SER A 57 -2.81 -8.65 16.74
C SER A 57 -1.83 -9.05 17.88
N GLU A 58 -2.34 -9.27 19.10
CA GLU A 58 -1.49 -9.75 20.20
C GLU A 58 -0.76 -11.04 19.81
N ARG A 59 -1.41 -11.94 19.07
CA ARG A 59 -0.78 -13.15 18.54
C ARG A 59 0.35 -12.85 17.53
N ASP A 60 0.20 -11.84 16.68
CA ASP A 60 1.26 -11.44 15.75
C ASP A 60 2.47 -10.88 16.51
N ILE A 61 2.22 -10.13 17.59
CA ILE A 61 3.26 -9.63 18.50
C ILE A 61 3.97 -10.80 19.19
N GLU A 62 3.22 -11.80 19.68
CA GLU A 62 3.78 -13.01 20.28
C GLU A 62 4.63 -13.80 19.29
N ASP A 63 4.13 -14.05 18.06
CA ASP A 63 4.87 -14.73 16.99
C ASP A 63 6.18 -13.99 16.64
N ALA A 64 6.14 -12.64 16.59
CA ALA A 64 7.31 -11.82 16.32
C ALA A 64 8.35 -11.89 17.45
N ALA A 65 7.87 -11.80 18.71
CA ALA A 65 8.71 -11.92 19.90
C ALA A 65 9.40 -13.28 19.99
N GLU A 66 8.66 -14.36 19.69
CA GLU A 66 9.21 -15.72 19.70
C GLU A 66 10.29 -15.92 18.64
N VAL A 67 10.10 -15.39 17.42
CA VAL A 67 11.14 -15.40 16.39
C VAL A 67 12.35 -14.58 16.82
N ALA A 68 12.17 -13.38 17.35
CA ALA A 68 13.25 -12.53 17.85
C ALA A 68 14.06 -13.23 18.96
N PHE A 69 13.37 -13.86 19.90
CA PHE A 69 13.99 -14.66 20.96
C PHE A 69 14.79 -15.84 20.41
N ALA A 70 14.23 -16.58 19.44
CA ALA A 70 14.92 -17.73 18.81
C ALA A 70 16.19 -17.29 18.04
N MET A 71 16.24 -16.05 17.58
CA MET A 71 17.38 -15.46 16.88
C MET A 71 18.36 -14.72 17.81
N ASP A 72 18.08 -14.64 19.10
CA ASP A 72 18.86 -13.90 20.08
C ASP A 72 19.04 -12.42 19.71
N ILE A 73 17.97 -11.77 19.21
CA ILE A 73 17.96 -10.32 18.91
C ILE A 73 17.05 -9.56 19.88
N PRO A 74 17.45 -8.34 20.32
CA PRO A 74 16.59 -7.46 21.09
C PRO A 74 15.26 -7.21 20.37
N TYR A 75 14.17 -7.13 21.14
CA TYR A 75 12.84 -6.93 20.59
C TYR A 75 12.03 -5.95 21.42
N GLU A 76 11.31 -5.05 20.73
CA GLU A 76 10.48 -4.04 21.37
C GLU A 76 9.12 -3.87 20.63
N VAL A 77 8.09 -3.49 21.38
CA VAL A 77 6.77 -3.13 20.82
C VAL A 77 6.58 -1.63 21.00
N VAL A 78 6.45 -0.90 19.86
CA VAL A 78 6.28 0.55 19.87
C VAL A 78 4.83 0.90 19.54
N ASP A 79 4.22 1.77 20.37
CA ASP A 79 2.82 2.19 20.20
C ASP A 79 2.70 3.38 19.24
N PHE A 80 2.10 3.15 18.09
CA PHE A 80 1.76 4.15 17.08
C PHE A 80 0.25 4.24 16.83
N THR A 81 -0.57 3.81 17.78
CA THR A 81 -2.04 3.75 17.60
C THR A 81 -2.67 5.12 17.31
N ALA A 82 -2.18 6.19 17.94
CA ALA A 82 -2.69 7.54 17.72
C ALA A 82 -2.39 8.05 16.30
N ASP A 83 -1.14 7.93 15.86
CA ASP A 83 -0.71 8.34 14.53
C ASP A 83 -1.38 7.50 13.43
N PHE A 84 -1.53 6.19 13.65
CA PHE A 84 -2.22 5.29 12.73
C PHE A 84 -3.69 5.68 12.56
N ARG A 85 -4.36 6.02 13.66
CA ARG A 85 -5.72 6.52 13.63
C ARG A 85 -5.83 7.79 12.78
N GLU A 86 -5.02 8.80 13.06
CA GLU A 86 -5.08 10.11 12.39
C GLU A 86 -4.69 10.03 10.91
N LYS A 87 -3.52 9.42 10.64
CA LYS A 87 -2.89 9.47 9.31
C LYS A 87 -3.44 8.41 8.36
N ILE A 88 -3.90 7.28 8.86
CA ILE A 88 -4.34 6.16 8.03
C ILE A 88 -5.86 6.00 8.05
N ILE A 89 -6.46 5.77 9.24
CA ILE A 89 -7.89 5.46 9.33
C ILE A 89 -8.73 6.68 8.96
N GLU A 90 -8.46 7.85 9.54
CA GLU A 90 -9.24 9.05 9.27
C GLU A 90 -9.05 9.55 7.83
N LYS A 91 -7.85 9.42 7.24
CA LYS A 91 -7.62 9.69 5.81
C LYS A 91 -8.42 8.73 4.94
N PHE A 92 -8.39 7.44 5.24
CA PHE A 92 -9.17 6.42 4.55
C PHE A 92 -10.67 6.78 4.52
N ILE A 93 -11.24 7.15 5.65
CA ILE A 93 -12.64 7.56 5.78
C ILE A 93 -12.91 8.80 4.94
N ARG A 94 -12.09 9.86 5.07
CA ARG A 94 -12.27 11.12 4.30
C ARG A 94 -12.26 10.89 2.79
N VAL A 95 -11.37 10.04 2.28
CA VAL A 95 -11.30 9.74 0.84
C VAL A 95 -12.56 9.00 0.37
N TYR A 96 -13.07 8.04 1.14
CA TYR A 96 -14.34 7.36 0.80
C TYR A 96 -15.53 8.31 0.87
N GLU A 97 -15.62 9.17 1.89
CA GLU A 97 -16.67 10.18 2.03
C GLU A 97 -16.62 11.23 0.90
N ALA A 98 -15.44 11.50 0.34
CA ALA A 98 -15.28 12.34 -0.84
C ALA A 98 -15.58 11.61 -2.18
N GLY A 99 -15.94 10.31 -2.13
CA GLY A 99 -16.26 9.52 -3.32
C GLY A 99 -15.07 8.82 -3.97
N GLY A 100 -13.86 9.03 -3.47
CA GLY A 100 -12.65 8.35 -3.93
C GLY A 100 -12.53 6.91 -3.46
N THR A 101 -11.41 6.27 -3.79
CA THR A 101 -11.05 4.93 -3.31
C THR A 101 -9.62 4.96 -2.81
N PRO A 102 -9.39 4.99 -1.49
CA PRO A 102 -8.05 5.10 -0.91
C PRO A 102 -7.26 3.79 -1.01
N ASN A 103 -5.94 3.89 -0.92
CA ASN A 103 -5.05 2.76 -0.69
C ASN A 103 -4.28 2.95 0.63
N PRO A 104 -4.82 2.49 1.78
CA PRO A 104 -4.23 2.73 3.08
C PRO A 104 -2.86 2.07 3.27
N CYS A 105 -2.51 1.04 2.47
CA CYS A 105 -1.19 0.41 2.55
C CYS A 105 -0.07 1.35 2.07
N ILE A 106 -0.36 2.21 1.08
CA ILE A 106 0.58 3.25 0.63
C ILE A 106 0.85 4.25 1.75
N ASP A 107 -0.22 4.75 2.38
CA ASP A 107 -0.11 5.68 3.50
C ASP A 107 0.59 5.05 4.72
N CYS A 108 0.29 3.78 5.02
CA CYS A 108 0.96 3.05 6.09
C CYS A 108 2.47 2.90 5.83
N ASN A 109 2.87 2.58 4.60
CA ASN A 109 4.29 2.55 4.25
C ASN A 109 4.92 3.94 4.40
N LYS A 110 4.29 4.99 3.87
CA LYS A 110 4.78 6.37 3.92
C LYS A 110 4.98 6.86 5.36
N TYR A 111 3.95 6.80 6.17
CA TYR A 111 3.93 7.45 7.48
C TYR A 111 4.38 6.52 8.62
N MET A 112 3.89 5.27 8.66
CA MET A 112 4.20 4.38 9.79
C MET A 112 5.54 3.68 9.62
N LYS A 113 5.74 2.94 8.52
CA LYS A 113 6.93 2.09 8.36
C LYS A 113 8.20 2.88 8.01
N PHE A 114 8.10 3.91 7.16
CA PHE A 114 9.29 4.58 6.65
C PHE A 114 9.47 6.03 7.11
N ASP A 115 8.51 6.61 7.84
CA ASP A 115 8.73 7.88 8.55
C ASP A 115 8.94 7.63 10.06
N HIS A 116 7.96 7.02 10.74
CA HIS A 116 8.05 6.82 12.18
C HIS A 116 9.17 5.85 12.58
N LEU A 117 9.34 4.71 11.88
CA LEU A 117 10.43 3.79 12.23
C LEU A 117 11.82 4.36 11.92
N LEU A 118 11.98 5.19 10.86
CA LEU A 118 13.25 5.87 10.63
C LEU A 118 13.57 6.88 11.72
N ARG A 119 12.59 7.67 12.18
CA ARG A 119 12.79 8.57 13.33
C ARG A 119 13.12 7.82 14.60
N TRP A 120 12.48 6.67 14.82
CA TRP A 120 12.81 5.81 15.96
C TRP A 120 14.23 5.27 15.84
N ALA A 121 14.65 4.82 14.66
CA ALA A 121 16.00 4.37 14.36
C ALA A 121 17.04 5.48 14.60
N ASP A 122 16.76 6.73 14.19
CA ASP A 122 17.63 7.89 14.44
C ASP A 122 17.83 8.12 15.93
N ALA A 123 16.74 8.06 16.72
CA ALA A 123 16.81 8.26 18.17
C ALA A 123 17.66 7.18 18.89
N HIS A 124 17.83 6.01 18.27
CA HIS A 124 18.56 4.87 18.82
C HIS A 124 19.90 4.59 18.14
N GLY A 125 20.33 5.48 17.22
CA GLY A 125 21.61 5.34 16.51
C GLY A 125 21.66 4.09 15.62
N ILE A 126 20.55 3.77 14.95
CA ILE A 126 20.39 2.63 14.05
C ILE A 126 20.48 3.11 12.60
N ASP A 127 21.25 2.41 11.76
CA ASP A 127 21.58 2.85 10.42
C ASP A 127 20.45 2.57 9.42
N TYR A 128 19.79 1.41 9.51
CA TYR A 128 18.83 0.93 8.51
C TYR A 128 17.51 0.51 9.12
N VAL A 129 16.42 0.76 8.38
CA VAL A 129 15.10 0.14 8.61
C VAL A 129 14.90 -0.97 7.59
N VAL A 130 14.53 -2.14 8.07
CA VAL A 130 14.39 -3.37 7.28
C VAL A 130 12.95 -3.84 7.33
N THR A 131 12.41 -4.22 6.18
CA THR A 131 11.07 -4.81 6.10
C THR A 131 11.05 -6.03 5.19
N GLY A 132 10.03 -6.88 5.33
CA GLY A 132 9.80 -8.04 4.48
C GLY A 132 9.10 -7.71 3.15
N HIS A 133 9.28 -6.53 2.57
CA HIS A 133 8.70 -6.21 1.26
C HIS A 133 9.49 -6.84 0.11
N TYR A 134 8.75 -7.27 -0.91
CA TYR A 134 9.28 -7.78 -2.17
C TYR A 134 9.47 -6.62 -3.16
N ALA A 135 10.55 -5.91 -3.01
CA ALA A 135 11.06 -4.89 -3.93
C ALA A 135 12.57 -4.77 -3.74
N ARG A 136 13.29 -4.14 -4.67
CA ARG A 136 14.73 -3.96 -4.60
C ARG A 136 15.07 -2.49 -4.50
N VAL A 137 16.10 -2.18 -3.72
CA VAL A 137 16.65 -0.82 -3.59
C VAL A 137 18.13 -0.88 -3.96
N GLU A 138 18.53 -0.08 -4.93
CA GLU A 138 19.89 -0.02 -5.44
C GLU A 138 20.30 1.44 -5.65
N GLN A 139 21.58 1.75 -5.52
CA GLN A 139 22.07 3.08 -5.88
C GLN A 139 22.57 3.05 -7.33
N ASP A 140 22.09 3.97 -8.15
CA ASP A 140 22.62 4.18 -9.50
C ASP A 140 23.93 4.95 -9.44
N GLU A 141 25.02 4.30 -9.85
CA GLU A 141 26.36 4.87 -9.81
C GLU A 141 26.52 6.10 -10.71
N ALA A 142 25.75 6.19 -11.79
CA ALA A 142 25.86 7.27 -12.76
C ALA A 142 25.23 8.57 -12.25
N THR A 143 24.10 8.47 -11.56
CA THR A 143 23.33 9.62 -11.06
C THR A 143 23.47 9.84 -9.57
N GLY A 144 23.98 8.85 -8.84
CA GLY A 144 24.01 8.82 -7.38
C GLY A 144 22.64 8.64 -6.72
N ARG A 145 21.56 8.53 -7.50
CA ARG A 145 20.20 8.37 -6.98
C ARG A 145 19.93 6.94 -6.51
N TRP A 146 19.14 6.85 -5.47
CA TRP A 146 18.59 5.57 -5.04
C TRP A 146 17.39 5.20 -5.92
N LEU A 147 17.40 4.00 -6.46
CA LEU A 147 16.36 3.44 -7.29
C LEU A 147 15.51 2.45 -6.49
N LEU A 148 14.21 2.54 -6.67
CA LEU A 148 13.27 1.49 -6.25
C LEU A 148 12.96 0.63 -7.48
N LYS A 149 13.14 -0.69 -7.36
CA LYS A 149 12.92 -1.64 -8.47
C LYS A 149 11.94 -2.72 -8.06
N LYS A 150 11.27 -3.29 -9.05
CA LYS A 150 10.36 -4.44 -8.84
C LYS A 150 11.08 -5.59 -8.13
N GLY A 151 10.34 -6.34 -7.34
CA GLY A 151 10.80 -7.61 -6.80
C GLY A 151 11.04 -8.64 -7.89
N LEU A 152 11.93 -9.62 -7.62
CA LEU A 152 12.18 -10.74 -8.53
C LEU A 152 10.93 -11.61 -8.72
N ASP A 153 10.18 -11.84 -7.66
CA ASP A 153 8.88 -12.54 -7.72
C ASP A 153 7.80 -11.58 -8.19
N GLU A 154 7.45 -11.64 -9.48
CA GLU A 154 6.42 -10.77 -10.09
C GLU A 154 5.05 -10.92 -9.40
N GLY A 155 4.72 -12.14 -8.90
CA GLY A 155 3.47 -12.41 -8.19
C GLY A 155 3.42 -11.80 -6.80
N LYS A 156 4.57 -11.35 -6.27
CA LYS A 156 4.72 -10.73 -4.95
C LYS A 156 5.26 -9.32 -4.99
N ASP A 157 5.56 -8.77 -6.17
CA ASP A 157 6.10 -7.42 -6.32
C ASP A 157 5.27 -6.37 -5.57
N GLN A 158 5.93 -5.64 -4.68
CA GLN A 158 5.33 -4.59 -3.84
C GLN A 158 5.88 -3.19 -4.15
N SER A 159 6.59 -3.02 -5.25
CA SER A 159 7.12 -1.73 -5.68
C SER A 159 6.03 -0.66 -5.82
N TYR A 160 4.81 -1.06 -6.22
CA TYR A 160 3.65 -0.18 -6.33
C TYR A 160 3.31 0.52 -5.00
N VAL A 161 3.31 -0.18 -3.88
CA VAL A 161 2.95 0.41 -2.58
C VAL A 161 4.10 1.12 -1.88
N LEU A 162 5.28 1.14 -2.52
CA LEU A 162 6.50 1.79 -2.03
C LEU A 162 6.90 3.03 -2.85
N TYR A 163 6.16 3.38 -3.89
CA TYR A 163 6.51 4.45 -4.82
C TYR A 163 6.73 5.81 -4.16
N ASN A 164 6.18 6.03 -2.98
CA ASN A 164 6.24 7.30 -2.26
C ASN A 164 7.44 7.43 -1.29
N LEU A 165 8.39 6.47 -1.34
CA LEU A 165 9.63 6.58 -0.59
C LEU A 165 10.54 7.67 -1.16
N THR A 166 11.04 8.55 -0.29
CA THR A 166 11.97 9.62 -0.68
C THR A 166 13.39 9.07 -0.89
N GLN A 167 14.26 9.86 -1.51
CA GLN A 167 15.66 9.50 -1.70
C GLN A 167 16.40 9.25 -0.37
N GLU A 168 16.10 10.06 0.65
CA GLU A 168 16.66 9.91 2.00
C GLU A 168 16.19 8.60 2.64
N GLN A 169 14.90 8.27 2.49
CA GLN A 169 14.36 7.01 3.00
C GLN A 169 14.95 5.80 2.26
N LEU A 170 15.02 5.84 0.92
CA LEU A 170 15.61 4.75 0.12
C LEU A 170 17.06 4.47 0.48
N ALA A 171 17.85 5.48 0.79
CA ALA A 171 19.24 5.31 1.25
C ALA A 171 19.35 4.43 2.50
N ARG A 172 18.35 4.49 3.37
CA ARG A 172 18.31 3.84 4.69
C ARG A 172 17.38 2.62 4.79
N VAL A 173 16.67 2.29 3.74
CA VAL A 173 15.78 1.13 3.70
C VAL A 173 16.52 -0.08 3.14
N ARG A 174 16.27 -1.26 3.73
CA ARG A 174 16.75 -2.55 3.22
C ARG A 174 15.58 -3.50 3.05
N LEU A 175 15.48 -4.10 1.87
CA LEU A 175 14.42 -5.01 1.45
C LEU A 175 15.03 -6.35 1.02
N PRO A 176 15.50 -7.17 1.98
CA PRO A 176 16.31 -8.34 1.66
C PRO A 176 15.56 -9.44 0.89
N LEU A 177 14.23 -9.40 0.87
CA LEU A 177 13.41 -10.35 0.13
C LEU A 177 13.23 -10.00 -1.36
N GLY A 178 13.62 -8.80 -1.77
CA GLY A 178 13.39 -8.32 -3.13
C GLY A 178 14.08 -9.15 -4.22
N GLY A 179 15.13 -9.88 -3.92
CA GLY A 179 15.85 -10.77 -4.79
C GLY A 179 15.48 -12.27 -4.67
N LEU A 180 14.39 -12.61 -3.94
CA LEU A 180 13.98 -13.98 -3.67
C LEU A 180 12.54 -14.23 -4.15
N HIS A 181 12.27 -15.49 -4.52
CA HIS A 181 10.91 -15.95 -4.69
C HIS A 181 10.26 -16.31 -3.35
N LYS A 182 8.95 -16.19 -3.25
CA LYS A 182 8.19 -16.53 -2.03
C LYS A 182 8.42 -17.97 -1.56
N THR A 183 8.64 -18.90 -2.48
CA THR A 183 8.97 -20.30 -2.19
C THR A 183 10.29 -20.41 -1.44
N GLU A 184 11.33 -19.69 -1.86
CA GLU A 184 12.63 -19.68 -1.22
C GLU A 184 12.54 -19.08 0.20
N VAL A 185 11.74 -18.01 0.37
CA VAL A 185 11.48 -17.40 1.68
C VAL A 185 10.84 -18.40 2.63
N ARG A 186 9.86 -19.19 2.18
CA ARG A 186 9.23 -20.25 2.98
C ARG A 186 10.19 -21.38 3.32
N GLU A 187 11.03 -21.80 2.39
CA GLU A 187 12.06 -22.81 2.64
C GLU A 187 13.07 -22.34 3.71
N ILE A 188 13.49 -21.07 3.66
CA ILE A 188 14.36 -20.50 4.69
C ILE A 188 13.65 -20.55 6.05
N ALA A 189 12.41 -20.10 6.13
CA ALA A 189 11.65 -20.08 7.37
C ALA A 189 11.47 -21.50 7.96
N GLU A 190 11.20 -22.50 7.13
CA GLU A 190 11.09 -23.90 7.57
C GLU A 190 12.46 -24.46 8.05
N LYS A 191 13.56 -24.18 7.34
CA LYS A 191 14.91 -24.58 7.72
C LYS A 191 15.35 -23.95 9.04
N GLN A 192 14.91 -22.72 9.31
CA GLN A 192 15.19 -22.01 10.58
C GLN A 192 14.20 -22.38 11.69
N HIS A 193 13.22 -23.24 11.42
CA HIS A 193 12.18 -23.65 12.37
C HIS A 193 11.37 -22.50 12.96
N PHE A 194 11.14 -21.43 12.19
CA PHE A 194 10.31 -20.31 12.65
C PHE A 194 8.86 -20.76 12.87
N ILE A 195 8.29 -20.39 14.01
CA ILE A 195 6.93 -20.78 14.40
C ILE A 195 5.87 -20.36 13.37
N ASN A 196 6.11 -19.25 12.69
CA ASN A 196 5.23 -18.66 11.69
C ASN A 196 5.56 -19.10 10.23
N ALA A 197 6.45 -20.08 10.00
CA ALA A 197 6.86 -20.53 8.65
C ALA A 197 5.68 -20.90 7.74
N ARG A 198 4.60 -21.46 8.31
CA ARG A 198 3.39 -21.87 7.57
C ARG A 198 2.23 -20.90 7.67
N LYS A 199 2.44 -19.71 8.26
CA LYS A 199 1.42 -18.69 8.37
C LYS A 199 1.02 -18.16 7.00
N HIS A 200 -0.28 -17.95 6.78
CA HIS A 200 -0.78 -17.37 5.54
C HIS A 200 -0.45 -15.87 5.46
N ASP A 201 -0.23 -15.38 4.23
CA ASP A 201 0.00 -13.97 3.99
C ASP A 201 -1.29 -13.18 4.28
N SER A 202 -1.14 -12.00 4.87
CA SER A 202 -2.26 -11.04 5.01
C SER A 202 -2.63 -10.50 3.63
N GLN A 203 -3.91 -10.62 3.24
CA GLN A 203 -4.37 -10.25 1.90
C GLN A 203 -5.30 -9.03 1.84
N ASP A 204 -5.74 -8.52 2.99
CA ASP A 204 -6.76 -7.47 3.10
C ASP A 204 -6.27 -6.25 3.87
N ILE A 205 -7.10 -5.19 3.87
CA ILE A 205 -6.87 -4.00 4.68
C ILE A 205 -6.91 -4.40 6.16
N CYS A 206 -5.78 -4.27 6.84
CA CYS A 206 -5.54 -4.85 8.16
C CYS A 206 -6.48 -4.37 9.28
N PHE A 207 -7.11 -3.22 9.13
CA PHE A 207 -8.05 -2.66 10.10
C PHE A 207 -9.53 -2.76 9.67
N VAL A 208 -9.81 -3.42 8.53
CA VAL A 208 -11.17 -3.72 8.05
C VAL A 208 -11.40 -5.23 8.10
N PRO A 209 -11.89 -5.77 9.24
CA PRO A 209 -11.87 -7.21 9.48
C PRO A 209 -12.73 -7.99 8.49
N ASP A 210 -13.96 -7.68 8.34
CA ASP A 210 -14.94 -8.49 7.55
C ASP A 210 -15.02 -8.08 6.08
N ARG A 211 -14.04 -7.34 5.55
CA ARG A 211 -14.04 -6.71 4.21
C ARG A 211 -15.20 -5.74 3.99
N ASP A 212 -15.94 -5.40 5.05
CA ASP A 212 -17.02 -4.41 5.03
C ASP A 212 -16.49 -3.07 5.55
N TYR A 213 -15.79 -2.36 4.67
CA TYR A 213 -15.23 -1.05 5.01
C TYR A 213 -16.31 -0.02 5.35
N ALA A 214 -17.51 -0.13 4.80
CA ALA A 214 -18.57 0.82 5.10
C ALA A 214 -19.12 0.61 6.52
N LYS A 215 -19.32 -0.65 6.93
CA LYS A 215 -19.65 -0.96 8.31
C LYS A 215 -18.56 -0.50 9.28
N PHE A 216 -17.29 -0.76 8.93
CA PHE A 216 -16.16 -0.25 9.73
C PHE A 216 -16.21 1.27 9.90
N MET A 217 -16.49 2.01 8.82
CA MET A 217 -16.60 3.48 8.84
C MET A 217 -17.77 3.94 9.73
N GLU A 218 -18.93 3.28 9.65
CA GLU A 218 -20.09 3.55 10.50
C GLU A 218 -19.74 3.31 11.99
N ASP A 219 -19.15 2.17 12.30
CA ASP A 219 -18.77 1.79 13.66
C ASP A 219 -17.70 2.74 14.26
N PHE A 220 -16.73 3.15 13.43
CA PHE A 220 -15.64 4.02 13.85
C PHE A 220 -16.06 5.47 14.04
N THR A 221 -16.92 6.00 13.17
CA THR A 221 -17.31 7.41 13.19
C THR A 221 -18.61 7.69 13.94
N GLY A 222 -19.44 6.66 14.17
CA GLY A 222 -20.82 6.82 14.64
C GLY A 222 -21.77 7.44 13.59
N LYS A 223 -21.29 7.67 12.36
CA LYS A 223 -22.10 8.18 11.25
C LYS A 223 -22.94 7.06 10.67
N HIS A 224 -24.09 7.41 10.09
CA HIS A 224 -24.90 6.52 9.28
C HIS A 224 -24.93 7.03 7.83
N TYR A 225 -24.70 6.13 6.87
CA TYR A 225 -24.75 6.43 5.44
C TYR A 225 -26.10 6.01 4.87
N PRO A 226 -27.03 6.96 4.64
CA PRO A 226 -28.40 6.65 4.27
C PRO A 226 -28.50 6.02 2.88
N PRO A 227 -29.55 5.24 2.59
CA PRO A 227 -29.89 4.80 1.25
C PRO A 227 -30.04 5.97 0.29
N GLY A 228 -29.78 5.73 -1.00
CA GLY A 228 -29.91 6.70 -2.07
C GLY A 228 -30.30 6.02 -3.39
N ASP A 229 -30.26 6.77 -4.49
CA ASP A 229 -30.73 6.27 -5.77
C ASP A 229 -29.60 5.78 -6.68
N PHE A 230 -29.81 4.59 -7.27
CA PHE A 230 -29.08 4.20 -8.47
C PHE A 230 -29.70 4.90 -9.69
N LEU A 231 -28.85 5.53 -10.49
CA LEU A 231 -29.20 6.18 -11.74
C LEU A 231 -28.59 5.45 -12.93
N ASP A 232 -29.29 5.44 -14.07
CA ASP A 232 -28.66 5.04 -15.35
C ASP A 232 -27.87 6.22 -15.96
N GLU A 233 -27.27 6.00 -17.12
CA GLU A 233 -26.49 7.01 -17.85
C GLU A 233 -27.32 8.24 -18.29
N ASN A 234 -28.66 8.11 -18.34
CA ASN A 234 -29.58 9.19 -18.68
C ASN A 234 -30.09 9.94 -17.44
N GLY A 235 -29.63 9.56 -16.24
CA GLY A 235 -30.08 10.12 -14.97
C GLY A 235 -31.41 9.56 -14.47
N SER A 236 -31.96 8.51 -15.11
CA SER A 236 -33.20 7.87 -14.66
C SER A 236 -32.93 6.92 -13.49
N ARG A 237 -33.79 6.96 -12.49
CA ARG A 237 -33.69 6.08 -11.32
C ARG A 237 -33.96 4.62 -11.71
N VAL A 238 -33.02 3.73 -11.42
CA VAL A 238 -33.09 2.29 -11.71
C VAL A 238 -33.11 1.39 -10.47
N GLY A 239 -32.94 1.96 -9.29
CA GLY A 239 -32.98 1.23 -8.03
C GLY A 239 -32.62 2.08 -6.82
N THR A 240 -32.46 1.43 -5.68
CA THR A 240 -32.04 2.08 -4.42
C THR A 240 -30.80 1.38 -3.89
N HIS A 241 -29.79 2.15 -3.52
CA HIS A 241 -28.57 1.66 -2.88
C HIS A 241 -28.55 1.92 -1.37
N GLN A 242 -27.60 1.30 -0.66
CA GLN A 242 -27.48 1.38 0.80
C GLN A 242 -26.42 2.41 1.28
N GLY A 243 -26.31 3.54 0.59
CA GLY A 243 -25.31 4.60 0.84
C GLY A 243 -24.21 4.59 -0.22
N ALA A 244 -23.98 5.75 -0.90
CA ALA A 244 -23.04 5.86 -2.02
C ALA A 244 -21.60 5.48 -1.63
N VAL A 245 -21.21 5.65 -0.37
CA VAL A 245 -19.90 5.28 0.17
C VAL A 245 -19.59 3.77 0.02
N ARG A 246 -20.62 2.90 0.00
CA ARG A 246 -20.49 1.44 -0.12
C ARG A 246 -20.10 0.95 -1.51
N TYR A 247 -19.97 1.85 -2.47
CA TYR A 247 -19.74 1.48 -3.87
C TYR A 247 -18.43 2.08 -4.39
N THR A 248 -17.76 1.30 -5.24
CA THR A 248 -16.49 1.67 -5.86
C THR A 248 -16.62 1.67 -7.37
N ILE A 249 -16.01 2.62 -8.07
CA ILE A 249 -15.99 2.69 -9.53
C ILE A 249 -15.49 1.36 -10.12
N GLY A 250 -16.22 0.81 -11.09
CA GLY A 250 -15.97 -0.48 -11.71
C GLY A 250 -16.58 -1.69 -10.97
N GLN A 251 -17.26 -1.47 -9.84
CA GLN A 251 -17.94 -2.54 -9.10
C GLN A 251 -19.12 -3.09 -9.92
N ARG A 252 -19.22 -4.42 -10.02
CA ARG A 252 -20.30 -5.16 -10.68
C ARG A 252 -21.18 -5.93 -9.70
N LYS A 253 -20.56 -6.57 -8.69
CA LYS A 253 -21.26 -7.45 -7.76
C LYS A 253 -21.85 -6.65 -6.60
N GLY A 254 -22.95 -7.13 -6.01
CA GLY A 254 -23.55 -6.53 -4.81
C GLY A 254 -24.37 -5.28 -5.08
N LEU A 255 -24.73 -4.97 -6.35
CA LEU A 255 -25.59 -3.82 -6.68
C LEU A 255 -27.07 -4.07 -6.39
N GLY A 256 -27.50 -5.34 -6.41
CA GLY A 256 -28.93 -5.68 -6.21
C GLY A 256 -29.86 -5.22 -7.34
N LEU A 257 -29.32 -4.94 -8.54
CA LEU A 257 -30.06 -4.47 -9.70
C LEU A 257 -30.34 -5.61 -10.68
N ALA A 258 -31.54 -5.63 -11.25
CA ALA A 258 -31.97 -6.56 -12.29
C ALA A 258 -32.17 -5.80 -13.61
N MET A 259 -31.08 -5.52 -14.34
CA MET A 259 -31.07 -4.68 -15.54
C MET A 259 -31.07 -5.47 -16.86
N GLY A 260 -31.20 -6.81 -16.82
CA GLY A 260 -31.18 -7.66 -18.02
C GLY A 260 -29.80 -7.84 -18.66
N ALA A 261 -28.87 -6.92 -18.43
CA ALA A 261 -27.46 -6.95 -18.83
C ALA A 261 -26.57 -6.61 -17.64
N PRO A 262 -25.27 -7.02 -17.67
CA PRO A 262 -24.33 -6.61 -16.63
C PRO A 262 -24.15 -5.10 -16.59
N VAL A 263 -24.28 -4.51 -15.40
CA VAL A 263 -24.00 -3.09 -15.16
C VAL A 263 -22.92 -2.90 -14.10
N TYR A 264 -22.26 -1.77 -14.16
CA TYR A 264 -21.12 -1.41 -13.34
C TYR A 264 -21.30 -0.01 -12.76
N VAL A 265 -20.72 0.24 -11.61
CA VAL A 265 -20.65 1.60 -11.04
C VAL A 265 -19.73 2.45 -11.90
N CYS A 266 -20.28 3.50 -12.51
CA CYS A 266 -19.55 4.41 -13.41
C CYS A 266 -19.21 5.74 -12.76
N ALA A 267 -20.10 6.27 -11.90
CA ALA A 267 -19.90 7.51 -11.17
C ALA A 267 -20.59 7.50 -9.81
N LYS A 268 -20.18 8.40 -8.93
CA LYS A 268 -20.82 8.65 -7.64
C LYS A 268 -20.93 10.15 -7.42
N ASP A 269 -22.07 10.61 -6.95
CA ASP A 269 -22.26 11.95 -6.39
C ASP A 269 -22.55 11.81 -4.89
N MET A 270 -21.57 12.21 -4.08
CA MET A 270 -21.65 12.06 -2.63
C MET A 270 -22.57 13.11 -1.99
N GLN A 271 -22.80 14.27 -2.64
CA GLN A 271 -23.71 15.31 -2.15
C GLN A 271 -25.16 14.94 -2.44
N ALA A 272 -25.44 14.50 -3.67
CA ALA A 272 -26.76 14.02 -4.05
C ALA A 272 -27.05 12.59 -3.51
N ASN A 273 -26.07 11.92 -2.96
CA ASN A 273 -26.13 10.52 -2.53
C ASN A 273 -26.66 9.61 -3.65
N THR A 274 -26.07 9.71 -4.85
CA THR A 274 -26.44 8.91 -6.00
C THR A 274 -25.26 8.11 -6.54
N VAL A 275 -25.57 6.94 -7.14
CA VAL A 275 -24.59 6.07 -7.79
C VAL A 275 -25.06 5.83 -9.22
N THR A 276 -24.29 6.27 -10.20
CA THR A 276 -24.58 6.03 -11.62
C THR A 276 -24.03 4.67 -12.04
N VAL A 277 -24.89 3.88 -12.69
CA VAL A 277 -24.52 2.59 -13.24
C VAL A 277 -24.68 2.59 -14.76
N GLY A 278 -23.81 1.86 -15.45
CA GLY A 278 -23.80 1.77 -16.90
C GLY A 278 -23.11 0.51 -17.40
N PRO A 279 -22.99 0.34 -18.73
CA PRO A 279 -22.29 -0.77 -19.35
C PRO A 279 -20.78 -0.71 -19.10
N GLU A 280 -20.05 -1.77 -19.45
CA GLU A 280 -18.62 -1.85 -19.17
C GLU A 280 -17.77 -0.83 -19.93
N ASP A 281 -18.18 -0.47 -21.14
CA ASP A 281 -17.49 0.53 -21.97
C ASP A 281 -17.49 1.95 -21.38
N ALA A 282 -18.45 2.23 -20.49
CA ALA A 282 -18.49 3.46 -19.69
C ALA A 282 -17.34 3.59 -18.66
N LEU A 283 -16.61 2.51 -18.40
CA LEU A 283 -15.51 2.47 -17.43
C LEU A 283 -14.14 2.83 -17.99
N PHE A 284 -14.01 3.02 -19.29
CA PHE A 284 -12.70 3.15 -19.91
C PHE A 284 -12.31 4.62 -20.12
N ASP A 285 -11.22 5.02 -19.45
CA ASP A 285 -10.62 6.34 -19.54
C ASP A 285 -9.19 6.25 -20.06
N ARG A 286 -8.75 7.26 -20.82
CA ARG A 286 -7.44 7.29 -21.46
C ARG A 286 -6.45 8.21 -20.75
N ILE A 287 -6.95 9.26 -20.14
CA ILE A 287 -6.13 10.28 -19.49
C ILE A 287 -6.34 10.22 -17.98
N VAL A 288 -5.23 10.30 -17.25
CA VAL A 288 -5.22 10.34 -15.78
C VAL A 288 -4.43 11.56 -15.34
N TYR A 289 -5.00 12.36 -14.45
CA TYR A 289 -4.32 13.44 -13.75
C TYR A 289 -3.96 12.99 -12.34
N ALA A 290 -2.77 13.34 -11.88
CA ALA A 290 -2.29 12.98 -10.56
C ALA A 290 -1.52 14.14 -9.90
N ASP A 291 -1.69 14.25 -8.60
CA ASP A 291 -0.95 15.15 -7.71
C ASP A 291 -0.19 14.37 -6.61
N GLU A 292 0.28 15.05 -5.56
CA GLU A 292 1.10 14.46 -4.48
C GLU A 292 2.25 13.61 -5.03
N VAL A 293 2.91 14.09 -6.07
CA VAL A 293 3.90 13.34 -6.86
C VAL A 293 5.18 13.10 -6.08
N ASN A 294 5.68 11.87 -6.13
CA ASN A 294 7.03 11.52 -5.71
C ASN A 294 7.84 10.96 -6.90
N TRP A 295 8.94 11.64 -7.24
CA TRP A 295 9.87 11.20 -8.28
C TRP A 295 11.05 10.43 -7.63
N ILE A 296 11.26 9.18 -8.08
CA ILE A 296 12.33 8.32 -7.54
C ILE A 296 13.55 8.31 -8.44
N SER A 297 13.44 7.78 -9.66
CA SER A 297 14.61 7.60 -10.53
C SER A 297 15.05 8.89 -11.23
N VAL A 298 14.22 9.92 -11.25
CA VAL A 298 14.52 11.25 -11.81
C VAL A 298 14.27 12.34 -10.76
N PRO A 299 14.90 13.51 -10.87
CA PRO A 299 14.67 14.61 -9.94
C PRO A 299 13.31 15.31 -10.16
N GLY A 300 12.73 15.14 -11.32
CA GLY A 300 11.46 15.74 -11.74
C GLY A 300 11.22 15.47 -13.22
N LEU A 301 10.06 15.87 -13.72
CA LEU A 301 9.67 15.73 -15.12
C LEU A 301 9.66 17.12 -15.79
N THR A 302 10.48 17.32 -16.81
CA THR A 302 10.58 18.59 -17.56
C THR A 302 10.03 18.50 -18.98
N GLU A 303 9.93 17.29 -19.53
CA GLU A 303 9.45 17.01 -20.88
C GLU A 303 8.63 15.69 -20.89
N PRO A 304 7.81 15.45 -21.91
CA PRO A 304 7.07 14.18 -22.02
C PRO A 304 8.00 12.97 -22.04
N LEU A 305 7.61 11.91 -21.32
CA LEU A 305 8.42 10.71 -21.19
C LEU A 305 7.57 9.44 -21.42
N ARG A 306 8.11 8.49 -22.18
CA ARG A 306 7.49 7.17 -22.35
C ARG A 306 7.71 6.30 -21.13
N VAL A 307 6.63 5.70 -20.65
CA VAL A 307 6.60 4.89 -19.43
C VAL A 307 5.63 3.71 -19.62
N THR A 308 5.67 2.77 -18.68
CA THR A 308 4.51 1.93 -18.37
C THR A 308 3.92 2.38 -17.05
N ALA A 309 2.62 2.16 -16.84
CA ALA A 309 1.94 2.61 -15.62
C ALA A 309 0.91 1.60 -15.12
N ARG A 310 0.70 1.62 -13.80
CA ARG A 310 -0.39 0.92 -13.11
C ARG A 310 -1.24 1.94 -12.36
N THR A 311 -2.56 1.82 -12.47
CA THR A 311 -3.52 2.62 -11.68
C THR A 311 -4.13 1.85 -10.52
N ARG A 312 -3.74 0.57 -10.36
CA ARG A 312 -4.14 -0.32 -9.26
C ARG A 312 -3.04 -1.33 -8.98
N TYR A 313 -2.97 -1.82 -7.75
CA TYR A 313 -1.93 -2.74 -7.29
C TYR A 313 -1.81 -4.03 -8.16
N HIS A 314 -2.93 -4.68 -8.45
CA HIS A 314 -2.94 -5.93 -9.23
C HIS A 314 -3.10 -5.74 -10.75
N GLN A 315 -3.02 -4.50 -11.25
CA GLN A 315 -3.10 -4.25 -12.68
C GLN A 315 -1.79 -4.59 -13.37
N VAL A 316 -1.88 -5.17 -14.57
CA VAL A 316 -0.73 -5.30 -15.48
C VAL A 316 -0.37 -3.92 -16.00
N GLU A 317 0.92 -3.61 -16.05
CA GLU A 317 1.42 -2.35 -16.59
C GLU A 317 0.97 -2.11 -18.03
N GLN A 318 0.57 -0.86 -18.29
CA GLN A 318 0.12 -0.44 -19.60
C GLN A 318 1.01 0.67 -20.15
N PRO A 319 1.33 0.65 -21.45
CA PRO A 319 2.12 1.70 -22.09
C PRO A 319 1.40 3.06 -22.04
N ALA A 320 2.16 4.10 -21.71
CA ALA A 320 1.64 5.46 -21.60
C ALA A 320 2.74 6.50 -21.86
N THR A 321 2.33 7.76 -22.01
CA THR A 321 3.22 8.92 -21.99
C THR A 321 2.82 9.81 -20.81
N VAL A 322 3.79 10.14 -19.96
CA VAL A 322 3.61 11.10 -18.87
C VAL A 322 4.06 12.48 -19.33
N PHE A 323 3.27 13.50 -19.02
CA PHE A 323 3.50 14.91 -19.35
C PHE A 323 3.60 15.73 -18.07
N PRO A 324 4.52 16.71 -18.00
CA PRO A 324 4.54 17.66 -16.90
C PRO A 324 3.20 18.42 -16.82
N ALA A 325 2.70 18.63 -15.60
CA ALA A 325 1.54 19.48 -15.33
C ALA A 325 1.78 20.28 -14.04
N GLU A 326 1.09 21.42 -13.89
CA GLU A 326 1.17 22.26 -12.70
C GLU A 326 0.67 21.47 -11.47
N GLY A 327 1.51 21.37 -10.44
CA GLY A 327 1.19 20.65 -9.21
C GLY A 327 1.24 19.12 -9.30
N GLY A 328 1.54 18.55 -10.50
CA GLY A 328 1.51 17.10 -10.68
C GLY A 328 1.97 16.64 -12.05
N PHE A 329 1.25 15.66 -12.59
CA PHE A 329 1.45 15.22 -13.97
C PHE A 329 0.13 14.79 -14.61
N ARG A 330 0.11 14.80 -15.96
CA ARG A 330 -0.91 14.20 -16.80
C ARG A 330 -0.33 12.94 -17.46
N LEU A 331 -1.04 11.83 -17.36
CA LEU A 331 -0.66 10.56 -17.98
C LEU A 331 -1.67 10.20 -19.08
N GLU A 332 -1.18 9.91 -20.27
CA GLU A 332 -2.00 9.46 -21.41
C GLU A 332 -1.62 8.04 -21.79
N PHE A 333 -2.55 7.10 -21.60
CA PHE A 333 -2.36 5.70 -21.99
C PHE A 333 -2.53 5.51 -23.50
N ASP A 334 -1.78 4.57 -24.08
CA ASP A 334 -1.94 4.20 -25.48
C ASP A 334 -3.31 3.60 -25.77
N GLN A 335 -3.85 2.84 -24.80
CA GLN A 335 -5.19 2.26 -24.81
C GLN A 335 -5.96 2.69 -23.56
N PRO A 336 -7.29 2.92 -23.69
CA PRO A 336 -8.10 3.25 -22.53
C PRO A 336 -7.99 2.22 -21.42
N GLN A 337 -7.95 2.67 -20.16
CA GLN A 337 -7.81 1.84 -18.98
C GLN A 337 -9.12 1.69 -18.23
N ARG A 338 -9.37 0.49 -17.72
CA ARG A 338 -10.61 0.17 -17.03
C ARG A 338 -10.63 0.77 -15.63
N ALA A 339 -11.52 1.72 -15.42
CA ALA A 339 -11.88 2.31 -14.14
C ALA A 339 -10.68 2.84 -13.31
N PRO A 340 -9.77 3.65 -13.87
CA PRO A 340 -8.87 4.40 -13.02
C PRO A 340 -9.72 5.31 -12.10
N THR A 341 -9.36 5.36 -10.82
CA THR A 341 -10.28 5.91 -9.81
C THR A 341 -9.58 6.98 -8.97
N PRO A 342 -10.17 8.17 -8.77
CA PRO A 342 -9.64 9.19 -7.85
C PRO A 342 -9.39 8.62 -6.45
N GLY A 343 -8.27 9.03 -5.84
CA GLY A 343 -7.81 8.53 -4.55
C GLY A 343 -6.94 7.27 -4.61
N GLN A 344 -6.90 6.57 -5.77
CA GLN A 344 -5.91 5.52 -6.02
C GLN A 344 -4.57 6.12 -6.44
N ALA A 345 -3.49 5.35 -6.29
CA ALA A 345 -2.21 5.75 -6.84
C ALA A 345 -2.10 5.39 -8.34
N VAL A 346 -1.35 6.21 -9.07
CA VAL A 346 -0.79 5.83 -10.36
C VAL A 346 0.73 5.78 -10.22
N VAL A 347 1.31 4.63 -10.55
CA VAL A 347 2.76 4.38 -10.43
C VAL A 347 3.35 4.15 -11.81
N LEU A 348 4.44 4.85 -12.08
CA LEU A 348 5.13 4.93 -13.36
C LEU A 348 6.41 4.09 -13.33
N TYR A 349 6.67 3.36 -14.41
CA TYR A 349 7.82 2.46 -14.52
C TYR A 349 8.58 2.67 -15.81
N GLN A 350 9.89 2.43 -15.77
CA GLN A 350 10.76 2.21 -16.92
C GLN A 350 11.47 0.87 -16.74
N GLY A 351 11.01 -0.17 -17.44
CA GLY A 351 11.47 -1.54 -17.22
C GLY A 351 11.12 -2.03 -15.83
N ASP A 352 12.11 -2.39 -15.03
CA ASP A 352 11.93 -2.82 -13.63
C ASP A 352 12.05 -1.67 -12.60
N VAL A 353 12.41 -0.47 -13.06
CA VAL A 353 12.63 0.70 -12.19
C VAL A 353 11.35 1.50 -12.03
N VAL A 354 11.02 1.86 -10.80
CA VAL A 354 9.96 2.83 -10.49
C VAL A 354 10.46 4.24 -10.80
N LEU A 355 9.84 4.89 -11.79
CA LEU A 355 10.12 6.29 -12.12
C LEU A 355 9.64 7.22 -11.01
N GLY A 356 8.44 6.95 -10.51
CA GLY A 356 7.72 7.71 -9.48
C GLY A 356 6.24 7.38 -9.53
N GLY A 357 5.43 8.25 -8.97
CA GLY A 357 3.97 8.10 -8.98
C GLY A 357 3.27 9.26 -8.28
N GLY A 358 1.95 9.21 -8.25
CA GLY A 358 1.11 10.22 -7.59
C GLY A 358 -0.28 9.68 -7.25
N THR A 359 -1.09 10.50 -6.62
CA THR A 359 -2.49 10.21 -6.31
C THR A 359 -3.38 10.67 -7.45
N ILE A 360 -4.23 9.80 -7.99
CA ILE A 360 -5.17 10.15 -9.07
C ILE A 360 -6.19 11.15 -8.54
N THR A 361 -6.32 12.28 -9.23
CA THR A 361 -7.29 13.34 -8.91
C THR A 361 -8.49 13.32 -9.84
N SER A 362 -8.26 13.10 -11.14
CA SER A 362 -9.32 13.02 -12.15
C SER A 362 -8.91 12.16 -13.34
N VAL A 363 -9.90 11.80 -14.15
CA VAL A 363 -9.74 10.98 -15.35
C VAL A 363 -10.56 11.55 -16.51
N GLU A 364 -10.12 11.28 -17.74
CA GLU A 364 -10.81 11.68 -18.98
C GLU A 364 -10.76 10.55 -20.03
N ARG A 365 -11.79 10.48 -20.88
CA ARG A 365 -11.89 9.52 -21.97
C ARG A 365 -10.92 9.76 -23.12
#